data_8d9b80ccbd9eac11668940ebf5d337a0
#
_entry.id   8d9b80ccbd9eac11668940ebf5d337a0
#
_cell.length_a   1.000
_cell.length_b   1.000
_cell.length_c   1.000
_cell.angle_alpha   90.00
_cell.angle_beta   90.00
_cell.angle_gamma   90.00
#
_symmetry.space_group_name_H-M   'P 1'
#
loop_
_entity.id
_entity.type
_entity.pdbx_description
1 polymer ?
#
loop_
_entity_poly.entity_id
_entity_poly.type
_entity_poly.pdbx_seq_one_letter_code
_entity_poly.pdbx_strand_id
1 'polypeptide(L)'
;MTRNSLRLLWRPAALLAATVLLTACPDKKTTTETADPAASTETPLRRAPAFNADSAYAFTAKQVSFGPRVPNTPAHVKCGDWLVQKFRGLGLQVQEQPFTAMAFDGKQLRGRNIIARFAPQAARRVAVFAHWDTRPFADKDKTNPNAPLDGAVDGASGVAVALEIARQLSAQPDSLTPAVGVDIILFDAEDYGYDSSTQANLENKLAGAGKESWCLGSQHWAKALVPAGYKAEYGILLDMVGAKGGRFSREEYSRQYANDVVGKVWYLASRLGYSDYFIAHDAPGITDDHVFTNQAGVRTVDIIDHVPFGDEYFPPYHHTTQDNMSAIDRNTLKAVGQTVLQTLYQE
;
A
#
# COMPACT_ATOMS: atom_id res chain seq x y z
N MET A 1 -12.03 -65.21 -3.49
CA MET A 1 -12.46 -65.76 -4.78
C MET A 1 -12.58 -64.57 -5.70
N THR A 2 -11.83 -64.30 -6.74
CA THR A 2 -10.94 -65.04 -7.64
C THR A 2 -9.86 -64.07 -8.15
N ARG A 3 -8.62 -64.58 -8.21
CA ARG A 3 -7.47 -63.95 -8.86
C ARG A 3 -7.65 -64.01 -10.37
N ASN A 4 -7.20 -62.98 -11.10
CA ASN A 4 -6.74 -63.16 -12.48
C ASN A 4 -5.52 -62.31 -12.75
N SER A 5 -4.42 -63.02 -12.95
CA SER A 5 -3.12 -62.60 -13.44
C SER A 5 -3.14 -62.61 -14.94
N LEU A 6 -2.61 -61.54 -15.60
CA LEU A 6 -2.28 -61.57 -17.02
C LEU A 6 -0.80 -61.28 -17.21
N ARG A 7 -0.23 -62.11 -18.04
CA ARG A 7 1.21 -62.35 -18.33
C ARG A 7 1.82 -61.34 -19.29
N LEU A 8 3.05 -61.01 -18.98
CA LEU A 8 4.04 -60.31 -19.78
C LEU A 8 4.41 -61.10 -21.02
N LEU A 9 4.40 -60.50 -22.21
CA LEU A 9 4.98 -61.03 -23.44
C LEU A 9 6.14 -60.12 -23.89
N TRP A 10 7.34 -60.65 -23.80
CA TRP A 10 8.59 -60.12 -24.38
C TRP A 10 8.61 -60.43 -25.88
N ARG A 11 9.04 -59.45 -26.71
CA ARG A 11 9.50 -59.68 -28.09
C ARG A 11 10.88 -59.03 -28.27
N PRO A 12 11.85 -59.70 -28.89
CA PRO A 12 13.21 -59.17 -29.06
C PRO A 12 13.31 -58.26 -30.30
N ALA A 13 14.08 -57.17 -30.16
CA ALA A 13 14.42 -56.30 -31.28
C ALA A 13 15.71 -56.75 -31.94
N ALA A 14 15.66 -56.88 -33.28
CA ALA A 14 16.80 -57.20 -34.14
C ALA A 14 17.72 -55.99 -34.37
N LEU A 15 19.01 -56.17 -34.18
CA LEU A 15 20.05 -55.19 -34.53
C LEU A 15 20.28 -55.23 -36.07
N LEU A 16 20.16 -54.06 -36.71
CA LEU A 16 20.71 -53.85 -38.04
C LEU A 16 21.93 -52.93 -37.93
N ALA A 17 23.08 -53.44 -38.27
CA ALA A 17 24.33 -52.66 -38.37
C ALA A 17 24.37 -52.00 -39.76
N ALA A 18 24.40 -50.67 -39.82
CA ALA A 18 24.66 -49.90 -41.01
C ALA A 18 26.07 -49.30 -40.95
N THR A 19 26.95 -49.77 -41.83
CA THR A 19 28.29 -49.24 -42.10
C THR A 19 28.17 -47.91 -42.86
N VAL A 20 28.64 -46.82 -42.32
CA VAL A 20 28.75 -45.53 -43.02
C VAL A 20 30.22 -45.26 -43.37
N LEU A 21 30.45 -45.10 -44.66
CA LEU A 21 31.72 -44.69 -45.26
C LEU A 21 31.99 -43.19 -44.95
N LEU A 22 33.16 -42.92 -44.35
CA LEU A 22 33.66 -41.56 -44.15
C LEU A 22 34.32 -41.06 -45.43
N THR A 23 33.72 -40.02 -46.05
CA THR A 23 34.40 -39.16 -47.02
C THR A 23 34.78 -37.84 -46.33
N ALA A 24 36.08 -37.61 -46.27
CA ALA A 24 36.62 -36.33 -45.73
C ALA A 24 36.43 -35.21 -46.78
N CYS A 25 35.86 -34.11 -46.39
CA CYS A 25 35.92 -32.80 -47.10
C CYS A 25 36.58 -31.76 -46.19
N PRO A 26 37.34 -30.78 -46.75
CA PRO A 26 38.25 -29.94 -46.00
C PRO A 26 37.53 -28.84 -45.23
N ASP A 27 38.13 -28.50 -44.06
CA ASP A 27 37.73 -27.48 -43.11
C ASP A 27 37.51 -26.11 -43.73
N LYS A 28 36.25 -25.64 -43.76
CA LYS A 28 35.94 -24.22 -43.73
C LYS A 28 35.84 -23.81 -42.25
N LYS A 29 36.79 -23.03 -41.75
CA LYS A 29 36.65 -22.32 -40.47
C LYS A 29 35.43 -21.41 -40.53
N THR A 30 34.30 -21.87 -40.00
CA THR A 30 33.18 -21.02 -39.67
C THR A 30 33.47 -20.44 -38.30
N THR A 31 33.84 -19.18 -38.24
CA THR A 31 33.85 -18.38 -37.02
C THR A 31 32.37 -18.29 -36.57
N THR A 32 32.06 -19.12 -35.59
CA THR A 32 30.80 -18.94 -34.83
C THR A 32 30.95 -17.65 -34.03
N GLU A 33 30.42 -16.58 -34.56
CA GLU A 33 30.14 -15.39 -33.79
C GLU A 33 29.12 -15.83 -32.72
N THR A 34 29.57 -15.98 -31.50
CA THR A 34 28.70 -16.12 -30.33
C THR A 34 27.95 -14.80 -30.27
N ALA A 35 26.69 -14.82 -30.70
CA ALA A 35 25.76 -13.71 -30.45
C ALA A 35 25.75 -13.50 -28.92
N ASP A 36 26.26 -12.37 -28.49
CA ASP A 36 26.08 -11.85 -27.14
C ASP A 36 24.58 -11.96 -26.81
N PRO A 37 24.20 -12.54 -25.65
CA PRO A 37 22.80 -12.51 -25.26
C PRO A 37 22.38 -11.05 -25.24
N ALA A 38 21.40 -10.70 -26.06
CA ALA A 38 20.88 -9.35 -26.21
C ALA A 38 20.74 -8.73 -24.81
N ALA A 39 21.60 -7.77 -24.53
CA ALA A 39 21.49 -6.96 -23.32
C ALA A 39 20.07 -6.39 -23.35
N SER A 40 19.24 -6.79 -22.40
CA SER A 40 17.92 -6.23 -22.25
C SER A 40 18.08 -4.73 -22.11
N THR A 41 17.67 -3.97 -23.12
CA THR A 41 17.71 -2.50 -23.10
C THR A 41 16.63 -2.02 -22.16
N GLU A 42 16.82 -2.26 -20.86
CA GLU A 42 15.95 -1.71 -19.84
C GLU A 42 16.04 -0.19 -19.89
N THR A 43 14.90 0.47 -20.06
CA THR A 43 14.83 1.93 -20.03
C THR A 43 15.37 2.43 -18.68
N PRO A 44 16.36 3.35 -18.68
CA PRO A 44 16.88 3.92 -17.43
C PRO A 44 15.77 4.58 -16.62
N LEU A 45 15.75 4.35 -15.31
CA LEU A 45 14.81 5.02 -14.42
C LEU A 45 15.14 6.52 -14.34
N ARG A 46 14.12 7.38 -14.41
CA ARG A 46 14.28 8.80 -14.06
C ARG A 46 14.73 8.87 -12.60
N ARG A 47 15.69 9.73 -12.32
CA ARG A 47 16.24 9.84 -10.97
C ARG A 47 15.25 10.56 -10.04
N ALA A 48 14.70 9.84 -9.08
CA ALA A 48 14.00 10.41 -7.94
C ALA A 48 14.99 10.78 -6.81
N PRO A 49 14.67 11.77 -5.95
CA PRO A 49 15.46 12.04 -4.76
C PRO A 49 15.47 10.84 -3.80
N ALA A 50 16.47 10.79 -2.93
CA ALA A 50 16.54 9.75 -1.91
C ALA A 50 15.50 10.01 -0.82
N PHE A 51 14.64 9.01 -0.54
CA PHE A 51 13.69 9.07 0.56
C PHE A 51 14.42 9.03 1.90
N ASN A 52 14.06 9.94 2.80
CA ASN A 52 14.68 10.03 4.12
C ASN A 52 13.86 9.29 5.19
N ALA A 53 14.29 8.09 5.52
CA ALA A 53 13.63 7.24 6.51
C ALA A 53 13.66 7.82 7.94
N ASP A 54 14.69 8.59 8.31
CA ASP A 54 14.75 9.23 9.62
C ASP A 54 13.70 10.33 9.76
N SER A 55 13.47 11.10 8.68
CA SER A 55 12.37 12.07 8.66
C SER A 55 11.02 11.40 8.78
N ALA A 56 10.78 10.30 8.03
CA ALA A 56 9.53 9.55 8.13
C ALA A 56 9.33 8.96 9.52
N TYR A 57 10.37 8.37 10.11
CA TYR A 57 10.33 7.89 11.50
C TYR A 57 9.99 9.02 12.48
N ALA A 58 10.62 10.20 12.35
CA ALA A 58 10.32 11.35 13.18
C ALA A 58 8.88 11.85 13.02
N PHE A 59 8.33 11.79 11.79
CA PHE A 59 6.92 12.14 11.54
C PHE A 59 5.96 11.13 12.16
N THR A 60 6.28 9.82 12.13
CA THR A 60 5.52 8.80 12.86
C THR A 60 5.54 9.08 14.36
N ALA A 61 6.74 9.25 14.95
CA ALA A 61 6.90 9.52 16.36
C ALA A 61 6.17 10.81 16.80
N LYS A 62 6.16 11.84 15.95
CA LYS A 62 5.42 13.08 16.23
C LYS A 62 3.92 12.85 16.31
N GLN A 63 3.33 12.07 15.39
CA GLN A 63 1.91 11.73 15.42
C GLN A 63 1.56 10.95 16.69
N VAL A 64 2.33 9.91 17.01
CA VAL A 64 2.16 9.10 18.22
C VAL A 64 2.30 9.96 19.48
N SER A 65 3.15 10.98 19.49
CA SER A 65 3.35 11.87 20.65
C SER A 65 2.12 12.70 21.05
N PHE A 66 1.11 12.80 20.19
CA PHE A 66 -0.18 13.42 20.55
C PHE A 66 -1.07 12.49 21.38
N GLY A 67 -0.76 11.19 21.41
CA GLY A 67 -1.59 10.10 21.92
C GLY A 67 -2.50 9.51 20.83
N PRO A 68 -3.35 8.54 21.20
CA PRO A 68 -4.32 7.94 20.30
C PRO A 68 -5.18 8.98 19.57
N ARG A 69 -5.14 8.94 18.22
CA ARG A 69 -5.87 9.92 17.38
C ARG A 69 -7.30 9.48 17.12
N VAL A 70 -7.94 8.95 18.14
CA VAL A 70 -9.34 8.52 18.08
C VAL A 70 -10.25 9.71 17.78
N PRO A 71 -11.14 9.64 16.77
CA PRO A 71 -12.06 10.71 16.43
C PRO A 71 -12.82 11.28 17.65
N ASN A 72 -13.04 12.58 17.68
CA ASN A 72 -13.62 13.36 18.78
C ASN A 72 -12.69 13.63 19.98
N THR A 73 -11.46 13.12 20.02
CA THR A 73 -10.53 13.37 21.14
C THR A 73 -9.68 14.61 20.95
N PRO A 74 -9.15 15.22 22.04
CA PRO A 74 -8.20 16.32 21.89
C PRO A 74 -6.89 15.95 21.19
N ALA A 75 -6.44 14.69 21.28
CA ALA A 75 -5.27 14.17 20.56
C ALA A 75 -5.49 14.19 19.04
N HIS A 76 -6.65 13.71 18.61
CA HIS A 76 -7.09 13.74 17.23
C HIS A 76 -7.13 15.18 16.67
N VAL A 77 -7.79 16.11 17.35
CA VAL A 77 -7.83 17.51 16.91
C VAL A 77 -6.44 18.11 16.77
N LYS A 78 -5.58 17.94 17.80
CA LYS A 78 -4.21 18.49 17.79
C LYS A 78 -3.34 17.89 16.69
N CYS A 79 -3.46 16.58 16.44
CA CYS A 79 -2.71 15.92 15.39
C CYS A 79 -3.14 16.43 14.00
N GLY A 80 -4.45 16.48 13.73
CA GLY A 80 -4.96 17.00 12.46
C GLY A 80 -4.56 18.47 12.21
N ASP A 81 -4.60 19.34 13.25
CA ASP A 81 -4.13 20.73 13.15
C ASP A 81 -2.62 20.77 12.80
N TRP A 82 -1.83 19.91 13.40
CA TRP A 82 -0.41 19.79 13.11
C TRP A 82 -0.16 19.31 11.67
N LEU A 83 -0.91 18.32 11.18
CA LEU A 83 -0.82 17.83 9.80
C LEU A 83 -1.10 18.94 8.79
N VAL A 84 -2.20 19.70 8.99
CA VAL A 84 -2.55 20.84 8.16
C VAL A 84 -1.45 21.90 8.13
N GLN A 85 -0.92 22.27 9.32
CA GLN A 85 0.17 23.23 9.43
C GLN A 85 1.44 22.71 8.77
N LYS A 86 1.73 21.41 8.91
CA LYS A 86 2.92 20.80 8.32
C LYS A 86 2.90 20.85 6.80
N PHE A 87 1.79 20.46 6.17
CA PHE A 87 1.66 20.55 4.71
C PHE A 87 1.69 22.00 4.20
N ARG A 88 1.02 22.92 4.89
CA ARG A 88 1.09 24.37 4.56
C ARG A 88 2.53 24.89 4.66
N GLY A 89 3.25 24.51 5.72
CA GLY A 89 4.66 24.88 5.91
C GLY A 89 5.61 24.30 4.87
N LEU A 90 5.23 23.23 4.18
CA LEU A 90 5.93 22.68 3.03
C LEU A 90 5.51 23.33 1.70
N GLY A 91 4.62 24.32 1.71
CA GLY A 91 4.19 25.07 0.52
C GLY A 91 3.07 24.38 -0.28
N LEU A 92 2.45 23.32 0.23
CA LEU A 92 1.32 22.68 -0.45
C LEU A 92 0.04 23.52 -0.25
N GLN A 93 -0.82 23.50 -1.26
CA GLN A 93 -2.19 24.01 -1.12
C GLN A 93 -3.01 23.03 -0.29
N VAL A 94 -3.50 23.44 0.88
CA VAL A 94 -4.22 22.55 1.79
C VAL A 94 -5.69 22.98 1.89
N GLN A 95 -6.58 22.00 1.70
CA GLN A 95 -8.02 22.09 1.92
C GLN A 95 -8.42 21.02 2.95
N GLU A 96 -9.33 21.39 3.84
CA GLU A 96 -9.91 20.46 4.81
C GLU A 96 -11.36 20.16 4.39
N GLN A 97 -11.78 18.91 4.51
CA GLN A 97 -13.14 18.47 4.27
C GLN A 97 -13.73 17.94 5.59
N PRO A 98 -14.36 18.81 6.40
CA PRO A 98 -15.03 18.38 7.61
C PRO A 98 -16.28 17.56 7.27
N PHE A 99 -16.54 16.53 8.08
CA PHE A 99 -17.74 15.72 7.95
C PHE A 99 -18.22 15.22 9.32
N THR A 100 -19.45 14.70 9.31
CA THR A 100 -20.01 13.99 10.45
C THR A 100 -20.48 12.62 9.98
N ALA A 101 -20.11 11.58 10.70
CA ALA A 101 -20.53 10.22 10.44
C ALA A 101 -21.05 9.56 11.72
N MET A 102 -21.94 8.58 11.57
CA MET A 102 -22.41 7.75 12.67
C MET A 102 -21.57 6.47 12.70
N ALA A 103 -20.88 6.23 13.82
CA ALA A 103 -20.13 5.01 14.04
C ALA A 103 -21.06 3.83 14.36
N PHE A 104 -20.53 2.61 14.27
CA PHE A 104 -21.32 1.38 14.53
C PHE A 104 -21.88 1.31 15.96
N ASP A 105 -21.23 1.93 16.93
CA ASP A 105 -21.65 1.97 18.34
C ASP A 105 -22.64 3.11 18.66
N GLY A 106 -23.12 3.84 17.64
CA GLY A 106 -24.07 4.95 17.78
C GLY A 106 -23.46 6.29 18.11
N LYS A 107 -22.13 6.38 18.19
CA LYS A 107 -21.45 7.68 18.39
C LYS A 107 -21.43 8.49 17.11
N GLN A 108 -21.72 9.78 17.23
CA GLN A 108 -21.52 10.74 16.16
C GLN A 108 -20.05 11.18 16.15
N LEU A 109 -19.34 10.82 15.09
CA LEU A 109 -17.95 11.20 14.85
C LEU A 109 -17.90 12.52 14.07
N ARG A 110 -17.00 13.43 14.49
CA ARG A 110 -16.65 14.64 13.77
C ARG A 110 -15.28 14.40 13.15
N GLY A 111 -15.28 14.09 11.87
CA GLY A 111 -14.07 13.83 11.11
C GLY A 111 -13.69 15.01 10.20
N ARG A 112 -12.49 14.97 9.69
CA ARG A 112 -12.00 15.85 8.63
C ARG A 112 -10.98 15.16 7.76
N ASN A 113 -11.26 15.04 6.48
CA ASN A 113 -10.23 14.66 5.52
C ASN A 113 -9.33 15.89 5.25
N ILE A 114 -8.03 15.61 5.02
CA ILE A 114 -7.02 16.66 4.76
C ILE A 114 -6.49 16.43 3.34
N ILE A 115 -6.68 17.41 2.46
CA ILE A 115 -6.27 17.36 1.06
C ILE A 115 -5.11 18.34 0.86
N ALA A 116 -3.90 17.84 0.62
CA ALA A 116 -2.70 18.64 0.40
C ALA A 116 -2.19 18.45 -1.04
N ARG A 117 -2.10 19.52 -1.81
CA ARG A 117 -1.83 19.48 -3.24
C ARG A 117 -0.49 20.10 -3.57
N PHE A 118 0.43 19.30 -4.11
CA PHE A 118 1.65 19.76 -4.75
C PHE A 118 1.38 20.03 -6.23
N ALA A 119 1.94 21.11 -6.77
CA ALA A 119 1.72 21.57 -8.14
C ALA A 119 0.23 21.53 -8.54
N PRO A 120 -0.65 22.32 -7.86
CA PRO A 120 -2.10 22.20 -8.00
C PRO A 120 -2.62 22.54 -9.39
N GLN A 121 -1.82 23.21 -10.23
CA GLN A 121 -2.16 23.57 -11.60
C GLN A 121 -1.75 22.51 -12.64
N ALA A 122 -1.05 21.45 -12.25
CA ALA A 122 -0.70 20.37 -13.15
C ALA A 122 -1.95 19.69 -13.70
N ALA A 123 -1.97 19.47 -15.04
CA ALA A 123 -3.11 18.87 -15.72
C ALA A 123 -3.26 17.36 -15.41
N ARG A 124 -2.13 16.65 -15.28
CA ARG A 124 -2.08 15.25 -14.87
C ARG A 124 -1.73 15.19 -13.38
N ARG A 125 -2.37 14.28 -12.65
CA ARG A 125 -2.20 14.18 -11.21
C ARG A 125 -2.16 12.74 -10.76
N VAL A 126 -1.37 12.46 -9.71
CA VAL A 126 -1.38 11.18 -9.00
C VAL A 126 -1.77 11.44 -7.55
N ALA A 127 -2.60 10.57 -6.98
CA ALA A 127 -2.99 10.66 -5.59
C ALA A 127 -2.15 9.72 -4.70
N VAL A 128 -1.84 10.17 -3.48
CA VAL A 128 -1.31 9.35 -2.40
C VAL A 128 -2.28 9.46 -1.24
N PHE A 129 -2.78 8.33 -0.80
CA PHE A 129 -3.77 8.26 0.28
C PHE A 129 -3.16 7.62 1.52
N ALA A 130 -3.68 7.96 2.69
CA ALA A 130 -3.46 7.28 3.96
C ALA A 130 -4.57 7.68 4.93
N HIS A 131 -4.86 6.88 5.96
CA HIS A 131 -5.68 7.34 7.07
C HIS A 131 -4.82 7.92 8.19
N TRP A 132 -5.38 8.84 9.01
CA TRP A 132 -4.61 9.52 10.05
C TRP A 132 -5.19 9.38 11.46
N ASP A 133 -6.40 8.85 11.58
CA ASP A 133 -7.01 8.48 12.86
C ASP A 133 -6.41 7.20 13.44
N THR A 134 -6.94 6.73 14.55
CA THR A 134 -6.60 5.44 15.15
C THR A 134 -7.80 4.79 15.78
N ARG A 135 -7.73 3.48 15.87
CA ARG A 135 -8.72 2.61 16.47
C ARG A 135 -8.96 2.95 17.95
N PRO A 136 -10.23 3.05 18.38
CA PRO A 136 -10.57 3.36 19.78
C PRO A 136 -10.36 2.19 20.74
N PHE A 137 -10.18 0.96 20.25
CA PHE A 137 -10.00 -0.24 21.07
C PHE A 137 -9.00 -1.22 20.45
N ALA A 138 -8.18 -1.81 21.31
CA ALA A 138 -7.24 -2.86 20.92
C ALA A 138 -7.95 -4.24 20.91
N ASP A 139 -8.99 -4.40 20.10
CA ASP A 139 -9.91 -5.52 20.17
C ASP A 139 -9.31 -6.90 19.85
N LYS A 140 -8.10 -6.93 19.28
CA LYS A 140 -7.27 -8.15 19.15
C LYS A 140 -6.25 -8.33 20.27
N ASP A 141 -6.13 -7.37 21.21
CA ASP A 141 -5.22 -7.48 22.35
C ASP A 141 -5.84 -8.38 23.46
N LYS A 142 -5.12 -9.43 23.81
CA LYS A 142 -5.61 -10.41 24.82
C LYS A 142 -5.63 -9.85 26.24
N THR A 143 -4.87 -8.78 26.51
CA THR A 143 -4.69 -8.22 27.86
C THR A 143 -5.45 -6.91 28.05
N ASN A 144 -5.52 -6.09 27.02
CA ASN A 144 -6.11 -4.75 27.10
C ASN A 144 -7.06 -4.45 25.91
N PRO A 145 -8.11 -5.26 25.67
CA PRO A 145 -8.92 -5.14 24.47
C PRO A 145 -9.71 -3.84 24.35
N ASN A 146 -9.83 -3.06 25.42
CA ASN A 146 -10.52 -1.77 25.43
C ASN A 146 -9.58 -0.56 25.40
N ALA A 147 -8.27 -0.76 25.30
CA ALA A 147 -7.32 0.34 25.22
C ALA A 147 -7.36 1.00 23.83
N PRO A 148 -7.31 2.32 23.72
CA PRO A 148 -7.12 2.98 22.45
C PRO A 148 -5.70 2.73 21.93
N LEU A 149 -5.55 2.65 20.60
CA LEU A 149 -4.27 2.34 19.95
C LEU A 149 -3.39 3.59 19.76
N ASP A 150 -2.09 3.41 19.94
CA ASP A 150 -1.10 4.41 19.50
C ASP A 150 -1.07 4.55 17.97
N GLY A 151 -1.40 3.47 17.24
CA GLY A 151 -1.48 3.45 15.79
C GLY A 151 -0.20 3.96 15.12
N ALA A 152 0.95 3.42 15.54
CA ALA A 152 2.23 3.86 14.98
C ALA A 152 2.43 3.31 13.58
N VAL A 153 2.05 2.05 13.38
CA VAL A 153 2.06 1.40 12.06
C VAL A 153 0.76 1.74 11.34
N ASP A 154 -0.35 1.52 12.02
CA ASP A 154 -1.72 1.67 11.55
C ASP A 154 -2.23 3.09 11.85
N GLY A 155 -2.24 3.81 10.90
CA GLY A 155 -2.30 5.01 10.16
C GLY A 155 -1.05 5.90 10.16
N ALA A 156 -0.30 6.05 11.29
CA ALA A 156 0.76 7.06 11.35
C ALA A 156 1.92 6.78 10.38
N SER A 157 2.22 5.51 10.05
CA SER A 157 3.29 5.17 9.12
C SER A 157 3.00 5.60 7.69
N GLY A 158 1.77 5.39 7.20
CA GLY A 158 1.34 5.83 5.88
C GLY A 158 1.39 7.35 5.74
N VAL A 159 0.83 8.06 6.73
CA VAL A 159 0.90 9.53 6.81
C VAL A 159 2.35 10.03 6.83
N ALA A 160 3.24 9.37 7.57
CA ALA A 160 4.65 9.78 7.66
C ALA A 160 5.39 9.62 6.32
N VAL A 161 5.11 8.53 5.59
CA VAL A 161 5.63 8.35 4.23
C VAL A 161 5.12 9.46 3.31
N ALA A 162 3.82 9.77 3.34
CA ALA A 162 3.21 10.83 2.54
C ALA A 162 3.79 12.22 2.88
N LEU A 163 4.03 12.52 4.16
CA LEU A 163 4.67 13.76 4.60
C LEU A 163 6.12 13.87 4.10
N GLU A 164 6.88 12.78 4.14
CA GLU A 164 8.25 12.79 3.64
C GLU A 164 8.30 12.94 2.11
N ILE A 165 7.35 12.31 1.39
CA ILE A 165 7.18 12.54 -0.05
C ILE A 165 6.91 14.03 -0.32
N ALA A 166 5.97 14.65 0.41
CA ALA A 166 5.69 16.08 0.27
C ALA A 166 6.95 16.92 0.52
N ARG A 167 7.72 16.59 1.56
CA ARG A 167 8.97 17.29 1.89
C ARG A 167 10.01 17.17 0.78
N GLN A 168 10.15 15.97 0.18
CA GLN A 168 11.07 15.74 -0.92
C GLN A 168 10.65 16.52 -2.17
N LEU A 169 9.37 16.52 -2.52
CA LEU A 169 8.84 17.27 -3.66
C LEU A 169 9.08 18.78 -3.49
N SER A 170 8.80 19.31 -2.29
CA SER A 170 8.95 20.74 -1.99
C SER A 170 10.41 21.21 -1.90
N ALA A 171 11.34 20.31 -1.67
CA ALA A 171 12.77 20.62 -1.56
C ALA A 171 13.48 20.64 -2.93
N GLN A 172 12.84 20.15 -4.01
CA GLN A 172 13.45 20.09 -5.33
C GLN A 172 13.19 21.38 -6.12
N PRO A 173 14.14 21.84 -6.94
CA PRO A 173 13.86 22.86 -7.95
C PRO A 173 12.85 22.31 -8.98
N ASP A 174 12.05 23.19 -9.58
CA ASP A 174 10.98 22.82 -10.52
C ASP A 174 11.44 21.89 -11.65
N SER A 175 12.67 22.07 -12.14
CA SER A 175 13.26 21.24 -13.19
C SER A 175 13.51 19.78 -12.78
N LEU A 176 13.48 19.48 -11.49
CA LEU A 176 13.72 18.14 -10.93
C LEU A 176 12.47 17.56 -10.24
N THR A 177 11.31 18.21 -10.38
CA THR A 177 10.04 17.64 -9.88
C THR A 177 9.43 16.66 -10.88
N PRO A 178 8.51 15.78 -10.46
CA PRO A 178 7.78 14.91 -11.39
C PRO A 178 6.93 15.75 -12.37
N ALA A 179 6.63 15.19 -13.54
CA ALA A 179 5.82 15.86 -14.57
C ALA A 179 4.31 15.90 -14.22
N VAL A 180 3.93 15.35 -13.07
CA VAL A 180 2.56 15.29 -12.57
C VAL A 180 2.42 16.10 -11.27
N GLY A 181 1.24 16.63 -11.03
CA GLY A 181 0.87 17.11 -9.71
C GLY A 181 0.65 15.92 -8.76
N VAL A 182 0.93 16.13 -7.49
CA VAL A 182 0.73 15.10 -6.47
C VAL A 182 -0.28 15.60 -5.45
N ASP A 183 -1.33 14.83 -5.21
CA ASP A 183 -2.33 15.09 -4.19
C ASP A 183 -2.15 14.10 -3.05
N ILE A 184 -1.89 14.58 -1.85
CA ILE A 184 -1.88 13.79 -0.63
C ILE A 184 -3.22 13.99 0.04
N ILE A 185 -4.00 12.93 0.18
CA ILE A 185 -5.32 12.96 0.77
C ILE A 185 -5.31 12.04 1.98
N LEU A 186 -5.46 12.63 3.16
CA LEU A 186 -5.51 11.89 4.41
C LEU A 186 -6.96 11.73 4.83
N PHE A 187 -7.41 10.49 4.93
CA PHE A 187 -8.76 10.15 5.39
C PHE A 187 -8.83 10.06 6.91
N ASP A 188 -9.99 10.35 7.45
CA ASP A 188 -10.29 10.33 8.88
C ASP A 188 -11.38 9.31 9.19
N ALA A 189 -11.39 8.79 10.40
CA ALA A 189 -12.36 7.79 10.84
C ALA A 189 -12.40 6.54 9.92
N GLU A 190 -11.24 6.11 9.48
CA GLU A 190 -11.06 4.85 8.77
C GLU A 190 -11.26 3.70 9.76
N ASP A 191 -10.54 3.76 10.89
CA ASP A 191 -10.29 2.67 11.83
C ASP A 191 -11.33 2.57 12.98
N TYR A 192 -12.47 3.27 12.83
CA TYR A 192 -13.58 3.18 13.77
C TYR A 192 -14.63 2.15 13.34
N GLY A 193 -14.20 1.07 12.68
CA GLY A 193 -15.09 0.06 12.14
C GLY A 193 -15.48 -1.05 13.12
N TYR A 194 -16.54 -1.78 12.79
CA TYR A 194 -17.01 -2.95 13.52
C TYR A 194 -16.33 -4.21 12.99
N ASP A 195 -15.61 -4.91 13.86
CA ASP A 195 -15.04 -6.22 13.55
C ASP A 195 -15.86 -7.34 14.21
N SER A 196 -16.60 -8.10 13.41
CA SER A 196 -17.45 -9.19 13.88
C SER A 196 -16.65 -10.35 14.47
N SER A 197 -15.39 -10.51 14.13
CA SER A 197 -14.53 -11.58 14.64
C SER A 197 -14.12 -11.36 16.10
N THR A 198 -13.96 -10.09 16.49
CA THR A 198 -13.50 -9.71 17.85
C THR A 198 -14.59 -9.10 18.70
N GLN A 199 -15.60 -8.50 18.09
CA GLN A 199 -16.68 -7.75 18.74
C GLN A 199 -18.05 -8.46 18.63
N ALA A 200 -18.07 -9.78 18.51
CA ALA A 200 -19.29 -10.58 18.27
C ALA A 200 -20.43 -10.35 19.31
N ASN A 201 -20.09 -9.86 20.52
CA ASN A 201 -21.05 -9.57 21.59
C ASN A 201 -21.57 -8.11 21.59
N LEU A 202 -21.01 -7.25 20.74
CA LEU A 202 -21.53 -5.89 20.56
C LEU A 202 -22.72 -5.97 19.59
N GLU A 203 -23.92 -5.78 20.12
CA GLU A 203 -25.09 -5.59 19.26
C GLU A 203 -24.84 -4.39 18.34
N ASN A 204 -24.52 -4.68 17.09
CA ASN A 204 -24.35 -3.66 16.07
C ASN A 204 -25.70 -3.07 15.69
N LYS A 205 -26.17 -2.10 16.46
CA LYS A 205 -27.47 -1.44 16.26
C LYS A 205 -27.57 -0.69 14.93
N LEU A 206 -26.44 -0.42 14.29
CA LEU A 206 -26.36 0.32 13.02
C LEU A 206 -26.02 -0.58 11.84
N ALA A 207 -25.26 -1.64 12.03
CA ALA A 207 -24.89 -2.58 10.97
C ALA A 207 -26.06 -3.45 10.49
N GLY A 208 -27.13 -3.58 11.25
CA GLY A 208 -28.36 -4.20 10.78
C GLY A 208 -28.96 -3.60 9.50
N ALA A 209 -28.33 -2.55 8.97
CA ALA A 209 -28.69 -1.88 7.73
C ALA A 209 -27.75 -2.23 6.55
N GLY A 210 -26.81 -3.15 6.67
CA GLY A 210 -25.86 -3.49 5.60
C GLY A 210 -24.93 -2.35 5.19
N LYS A 211 -24.66 -1.42 6.10
CA LYS A 211 -23.75 -0.30 5.85
C LYS A 211 -22.35 -0.66 6.30
N GLU A 212 -21.37 -0.40 5.42
CA GLU A 212 -19.97 -0.49 5.79
C GLU A 212 -19.64 0.52 6.89
N SER A 213 -19.00 0.06 7.96
CA SER A 213 -18.68 0.86 9.14
C SER A 213 -17.23 1.36 9.18
N TRP A 214 -16.37 0.82 8.33
CA TRP A 214 -14.99 1.21 8.14
C TRP A 214 -14.86 2.35 7.14
N CYS A 215 -13.72 3.03 7.11
CA CYS A 215 -13.35 3.97 6.05
C CYS A 215 -14.35 5.13 5.89
N LEU A 216 -14.90 5.66 6.98
CA LEU A 216 -15.98 6.65 6.92
C LEU A 216 -15.55 7.95 6.23
N GLY A 217 -14.27 8.32 6.32
CA GLY A 217 -13.71 9.48 5.65
C GLY A 217 -13.64 9.34 4.13
N SER A 218 -13.13 8.22 3.63
CA SER A 218 -13.09 7.98 2.18
C SER A 218 -14.47 7.73 1.60
N GLN A 219 -15.39 7.09 2.35
CA GLN A 219 -16.80 7.02 1.96
C GLN A 219 -17.44 8.41 1.81
N HIS A 220 -17.12 9.35 2.73
CA HIS A 220 -17.59 10.70 2.62
C HIS A 220 -16.98 11.43 1.42
N TRP A 221 -15.66 11.31 1.23
CA TRP A 221 -14.95 11.92 0.12
C TRP A 221 -15.46 11.39 -1.23
N ALA A 222 -15.69 10.09 -1.37
CA ALA A 222 -16.21 9.46 -2.58
C ALA A 222 -17.58 10.01 -3.01
N LYS A 223 -18.43 10.39 -2.04
CA LYS A 223 -19.76 10.98 -2.27
C LYS A 223 -19.70 12.47 -2.57
N ALA A 224 -18.67 13.16 -2.09
CA ALA A 224 -18.52 14.62 -2.18
C ALA A 224 -17.04 14.97 -2.47
N LEU A 225 -16.58 14.64 -3.67
CA LEU A 225 -15.19 14.82 -4.10
C LEU A 225 -14.67 16.24 -3.83
N VAL A 226 -13.51 16.35 -3.22
CA VAL A 226 -12.81 17.59 -2.99
C VAL A 226 -11.42 17.54 -3.63
N PRO A 227 -11.14 18.47 -4.57
CA PRO A 227 -12.06 19.45 -5.17
C PRO A 227 -13.18 18.77 -5.98
N ALA A 228 -14.29 19.48 -6.19
CA ALA A 228 -15.41 18.96 -6.96
C ALA A 228 -14.95 18.48 -8.36
N GLY A 229 -15.42 17.28 -8.77
CA GLY A 229 -15.03 16.67 -10.04
C GLY A 229 -13.57 16.20 -10.06
N TYR A 230 -12.97 15.91 -8.91
CA TYR A 230 -11.60 15.43 -8.76
C TYR A 230 -11.31 14.26 -9.69
N LYS A 231 -10.13 14.30 -10.32
CA LYS A 231 -9.58 13.23 -11.17
C LYS A 231 -8.10 13.06 -10.91
N ALA A 232 -7.64 11.84 -10.90
CA ALA A 232 -6.23 11.47 -10.92
C ALA A 232 -6.00 10.34 -11.92
N GLU A 233 -4.80 10.20 -12.44
CA GLU A 233 -4.39 9.08 -13.31
C GLU A 233 -4.56 7.76 -12.56
N TYR A 234 -4.14 7.76 -11.31
CA TYR A 234 -4.32 6.68 -10.35
C TYR A 234 -4.04 7.18 -8.92
N GLY A 235 -4.30 6.33 -7.95
CA GLY A 235 -3.98 6.52 -6.54
C GLY A 235 -3.13 5.39 -5.96
N ILE A 236 -2.42 5.70 -4.89
CA ILE A 236 -1.67 4.75 -4.06
C ILE A 236 -2.09 4.98 -2.62
N LEU A 237 -2.75 4.02 -2.01
CA LEU A 237 -3.04 4.01 -0.58
C LEU A 237 -1.83 3.44 0.18
N LEU A 238 -1.55 3.99 1.33
CA LEU A 238 -0.47 3.60 2.22
C LEU A 238 -1.07 3.27 3.58
N ASP A 239 -1.25 2.00 3.85
CA ASP A 239 -1.71 1.52 5.13
C ASP A 239 -0.73 0.51 5.73
N MET A 240 -0.47 0.62 7.04
CA MET A 240 0.41 -0.28 7.79
C MET A 240 1.80 -0.47 7.15
N VAL A 241 2.41 0.61 6.62
CA VAL A 241 3.64 0.56 5.79
C VAL A 241 4.95 0.77 6.57
N GLY A 242 4.92 0.72 7.91
CA GLY A 242 6.08 1.06 8.73
C GLY A 242 6.63 -0.04 9.61
N ALA A 243 6.03 -1.22 9.66
CA ALA A 243 6.38 -2.27 10.61
C ALA A 243 7.70 -2.96 10.28
N LYS A 244 8.40 -3.39 11.33
CA LYS A 244 9.58 -4.26 11.19
C LYS A 244 9.19 -5.57 10.52
N GLY A 245 9.86 -5.88 9.41
CA GLY A 245 9.59 -7.08 8.62
C GLY A 245 8.31 -7.01 7.79
N GLY A 246 7.73 -5.82 7.62
CA GLY A 246 6.54 -5.58 6.81
C GLY A 246 6.71 -6.10 5.38
N ARG A 247 5.68 -6.74 4.84
CA ARG A 247 5.64 -7.28 3.48
C ARG A 247 4.32 -6.99 2.81
N PHE A 248 4.41 -6.52 1.59
CA PHE A 248 3.28 -6.01 0.82
C PHE A 248 2.98 -7.01 -0.30
N SER A 249 1.81 -7.63 -0.23
CA SER A 249 1.29 -8.51 -1.26
C SER A 249 0.44 -7.74 -2.26
N ARG A 250 0.12 -8.36 -3.39
CA ARG A 250 -0.80 -7.77 -4.38
C ARG A 250 -2.23 -8.12 -3.98
N GLU A 251 -2.87 -7.19 -3.31
CA GLU A 251 -4.23 -7.33 -2.81
C GLU A 251 -5.25 -7.43 -3.97
N GLU A 252 -6.34 -8.16 -3.79
CA GLU A 252 -7.27 -8.54 -4.87
C GLU A 252 -8.00 -7.35 -5.49
N TYR A 253 -8.56 -6.42 -4.68
CA TYR A 253 -9.27 -5.27 -5.22
C TYR A 253 -8.32 -4.32 -5.96
N SER A 254 -7.08 -4.14 -5.47
CA SER A 254 -6.03 -3.41 -6.18
C SER A 254 -5.76 -4.01 -7.55
N ARG A 255 -5.66 -5.35 -7.65
CA ARG A 255 -5.49 -6.05 -8.94
C ARG A 255 -6.74 -5.94 -9.81
N GLN A 256 -7.94 -5.97 -9.23
CA GLN A 256 -9.19 -5.86 -9.96
C GLN A 256 -9.38 -4.49 -10.59
N TYR A 257 -9.09 -3.42 -9.86
CA TYR A 257 -9.35 -2.04 -10.29
C TYR A 257 -8.17 -1.37 -11.00
N ALA A 258 -6.93 -1.71 -10.64
CA ALA A 258 -5.72 -1.00 -11.04
C ALA A 258 -4.51 -1.91 -11.26
N ASN A 259 -4.70 -3.05 -11.94
CA ASN A 259 -3.66 -4.08 -12.12
C ASN A 259 -2.39 -3.55 -12.81
N ASP A 260 -2.53 -2.62 -13.74
CA ASP A 260 -1.40 -1.94 -14.40
C ASP A 260 -0.58 -1.09 -13.41
N VAL A 261 -1.24 -0.45 -12.44
CA VAL A 261 -0.58 0.32 -11.38
C VAL A 261 0.11 -0.63 -10.38
N VAL A 262 -0.54 -1.74 -9.99
CA VAL A 262 0.11 -2.81 -9.21
C VAL A 262 1.38 -3.28 -9.91
N GLY A 263 1.29 -3.62 -11.20
CA GLY A 263 2.44 -4.03 -12.00
C GLY A 263 3.56 -3.00 -12.00
N LYS A 264 3.23 -1.72 -12.21
CA LYS A 264 4.18 -0.59 -12.18
C LYS A 264 4.89 -0.47 -10.83
N VAL A 265 4.14 -0.44 -9.73
CA VAL A 265 4.69 -0.24 -8.38
C VAL A 265 5.59 -1.41 -7.98
N TRP A 266 5.14 -2.66 -8.14
CA TRP A 266 5.94 -3.85 -7.80
C TRP A 266 7.17 -4.00 -8.69
N TYR A 267 7.06 -3.67 -9.99
CA TYR A 267 8.22 -3.63 -10.89
C TYR A 267 9.26 -2.59 -10.43
N LEU A 268 8.84 -1.38 -10.08
CA LEU A 268 9.75 -0.34 -9.61
C LEU A 268 10.39 -0.71 -8.27
N ALA A 269 9.63 -1.29 -7.35
CA ALA A 269 10.16 -1.81 -6.09
C ALA A 269 11.28 -2.85 -6.34
N SER A 270 11.05 -3.78 -7.27
CA SER A 270 12.05 -4.77 -7.67
C SER A 270 13.30 -4.12 -8.26
N ARG A 271 13.14 -3.12 -9.16
CA ARG A 271 14.27 -2.37 -9.75
C ARG A 271 15.08 -1.60 -8.71
N LEU A 272 14.49 -1.23 -7.59
CA LEU A 272 15.12 -0.54 -6.46
C LEU A 272 15.74 -1.50 -5.43
N GLY A 273 15.58 -2.83 -5.61
CA GLY A 273 16.09 -3.84 -4.69
C GLY A 273 15.19 -4.11 -3.49
N TYR A 274 13.87 -3.81 -3.59
CA TYR A 274 12.89 -3.98 -2.51
C TYR A 274 11.94 -5.17 -2.72
N SER A 275 12.36 -6.20 -3.48
CA SER A 275 11.54 -7.41 -3.71
C SER A 275 11.22 -8.20 -2.44
N ASP A 276 12.03 -8.05 -1.38
CA ASP A 276 11.78 -8.70 -0.09
C ASP A 276 10.61 -8.03 0.68
N TYR A 277 10.31 -6.78 0.37
CA TYR A 277 9.17 -6.03 0.90
C TYR A 277 7.93 -6.15 -0.01
N PHE A 278 8.09 -5.91 -1.30
CA PHE A 278 7.02 -5.99 -2.32
C PHE A 278 7.02 -7.38 -2.94
N ILE A 279 6.37 -8.32 -2.28
CA ILE A 279 6.42 -9.73 -2.65
C ILE A 279 5.47 -10.06 -3.80
N ALA A 280 5.88 -11.02 -4.65
CA ALA A 280 5.07 -11.50 -5.76
C ALA A 280 4.02 -12.54 -5.29
N HIS A 281 3.22 -12.16 -4.28
CA HIS A 281 2.14 -12.96 -3.71
C HIS A 281 0.82 -12.24 -3.91
N ASP A 282 -0.21 -12.98 -4.36
CA ASP A 282 -1.57 -12.46 -4.50
C ASP A 282 -2.36 -12.77 -3.22
N ALA A 283 -2.86 -11.74 -2.57
CA ALA A 283 -3.66 -11.86 -1.35
C ALA A 283 -5.16 -11.63 -1.63
N PRO A 284 -6.05 -12.11 -0.75
CA PRO A 284 -7.47 -11.79 -0.80
C PRO A 284 -7.74 -10.29 -0.73
N GLY A 285 -8.92 -9.88 -1.19
CA GLY A 285 -9.41 -8.51 -1.06
C GLY A 285 -9.73 -8.15 0.39
N ILE A 286 -9.49 -6.90 0.73
CA ILE A 286 -9.85 -6.31 2.02
C ILE A 286 -10.65 -5.04 1.82
N THR A 287 -11.49 -4.68 2.77
CA THR A 287 -12.13 -3.37 2.79
C THR A 287 -11.16 -2.38 3.41
N ASP A 288 -10.78 -1.38 2.61
CA ASP A 288 -9.96 -0.26 3.02
C ASP A 288 -10.31 0.95 2.14
N ASP A 289 -9.76 2.13 2.40
CA ASP A 289 -10.03 3.40 1.74
C ASP A 289 -9.92 3.32 0.21
N HIS A 290 -9.03 2.44 -0.31
CA HIS A 290 -8.88 2.23 -1.76
C HIS A 290 -10.15 1.70 -2.43
N VAL A 291 -10.99 0.96 -1.73
CA VAL A 291 -12.27 0.48 -2.27
C VAL A 291 -13.17 1.66 -2.63
N PHE A 292 -13.27 2.65 -1.75
CA PHE A 292 -14.12 3.81 -1.95
C PHE A 292 -13.54 4.81 -2.95
N THR A 293 -12.21 4.97 -2.99
CA THR A 293 -11.57 5.79 -4.03
C THR A 293 -11.71 5.18 -5.42
N ASN A 294 -11.64 3.85 -5.54
CA ASN A 294 -11.93 3.11 -6.77
C ASN A 294 -13.39 3.31 -7.20
N GLN A 295 -14.35 3.20 -6.29
CA GLN A 295 -15.77 3.47 -6.56
C GLN A 295 -16.01 4.92 -7.01
N ALA A 296 -15.22 5.86 -6.52
CA ALA A 296 -15.24 7.27 -6.94
C ALA A 296 -14.58 7.52 -8.30
N GLY A 297 -14.02 6.50 -8.94
CA GLY A 297 -13.39 6.58 -10.26
C GLY A 297 -11.89 6.92 -10.24
N VAL A 298 -11.24 6.88 -9.09
CA VAL A 298 -9.79 6.98 -8.95
C VAL A 298 -9.21 5.58 -8.77
N ARG A 299 -8.61 5.01 -9.82
CA ARG A 299 -8.00 3.69 -9.80
C ARG A 299 -6.87 3.63 -8.78
N THR A 300 -7.09 2.99 -7.65
CA THR A 300 -6.18 3.02 -6.49
C THR A 300 -5.67 1.63 -6.17
N VAL A 301 -4.37 1.54 -5.93
CA VAL A 301 -3.72 0.37 -5.35
C VAL A 301 -3.49 0.59 -3.87
N ASP A 302 -3.57 -0.48 -3.11
CA ASP A 302 -3.27 -0.50 -1.70
C ASP A 302 -1.89 -1.14 -1.47
N ILE A 303 -1.03 -0.43 -0.77
CA ILE A 303 0.24 -0.93 -0.24
C ILE A 303 0.02 -1.15 1.25
N ILE A 304 -0.24 -2.39 1.62
CA ILE A 304 -0.59 -2.77 2.99
C ILE A 304 0.18 -4.03 3.43
N ASP A 305 0.56 -4.09 4.71
CA ASP A 305 1.15 -5.30 5.31
C ASP A 305 0.07 -6.37 5.50
N HIS A 306 -0.24 -7.04 4.39
CA HIS A 306 -1.31 -8.03 4.27
C HIS A 306 -0.78 -9.30 3.61
N VAL A 307 -0.23 -10.19 4.43
CA VAL A 307 0.37 -11.46 4.02
C VAL A 307 -0.03 -12.56 4.99
N PRO A 308 0.06 -13.84 4.60
CA PRO A 308 -0.30 -14.93 5.51
C PRO A 308 0.52 -14.90 6.82
N PHE A 309 -0.17 -14.89 7.96
CA PHE A 309 0.34 -15.08 9.31
C PHE A 309 -0.45 -16.23 9.98
N GLY A 310 -0.02 -17.47 9.80
CA GLY A 310 -0.80 -18.64 10.20
C GLY A 310 -2.10 -18.71 9.41
N ASP A 311 -3.23 -18.66 10.09
CA ASP A 311 -4.58 -18.69 9.50
C ASP A 311 -5.13 -17.29 9.16
N GLU A 312 -4.37 -16.22 9.49
CA GLU A 312 -4.75 -14.83 9.25
C GLU A 312 -3.84 -14.17 8.21
N TYR A 313 -4.26 -13.00 7.72
CA TYR A 313 -3.50 -12.18 6.76
C TYR A 313 -2.94 -10.90 7.38
N PHE A 314 -3.33 -10.52 8.58
CA PHE A 314 -2.80 -9.36 9.29
C PHE A 314 -1.72 -9.75 10.29
N PRO A 315 -0.67 -8.92 10.45
CA PRO A 315 0.40 -9.20 11.40
C PRO A 315 -0.07 -9.14 12.86
N PRO A 316 0.66 -9.80 13.80
CA PRO A 316 0.23 -9.91 15.20
C PRO A 316 0.08 -8.60 15.97
N TYR A 317 0.68 -7.51 15.51
CA TYR A 317 0.50 -6.19 16.15
C TYR A 317 -0.81 -5.50 15.76
N HIS A 318 -1.42 -5.89 14.63
CA HIS A 318 -2.64 -5.28 14.11
C HIS A 318 -3.77 -5.32 15.15
N HIS A 319 -4.35 -4.17 15.44
CA HIS A 319 -5.40 -3.95 16.43
C HIS A 319 -5.03 -4.40 17.87
N THR A 320 -3.74 -4.28 18.24
CA THR A 320 -3.23 -4.53 19.59
C THR A 320 -2.42 -3.36 20.11
N THR A 321 -2.21 -3.28 21.43
CA THR A 321 -1.34 -2.27 22.06
C THR A 321 0.14 -2.40 21.66
N GLN A 322 0.51 -3.43 20.90
CA GLN A 322 1.85 -3.58 20.32
C GLN A 322 2.07 -2.70 19.09
N ASP A 323 1.00 -2.13 18.50
CA ASP A 323 1.12 -1.13 17.46
C ASP A 323 1.57 0.23 18.03
N ASN A 324 2.84 0.30 18.35
CA ASN A 324 3.49 1.47 18.92
C ASN A 324 4.86 1.71 18.26
N MET A 325 5.59 2.74 18.69
CA MET A 325 6.87 3.12 18.07
C MET A 325 7.95 2.03 18.07
N SER A 326 7.84 0.99 18.94
CA SER A 326 8.78 -0.13 18.93
C SER A 326 8.58 -1.08 17.73
N ALA A 327 7.42 -1.04 17.09
CA ALA A 327 7.11 -1.80 15.88
C ALA A 327 7.69 -1.15 14.61
N ILE A 328 8.03 0.14 14.64
CA ILE A 328 8.44 0.90 13.45
C ILE A 328 9.89 0.60 13.04
N ASP A 329 10.07 0.33 11.76
CA ASP A 329 11.36 0.13 11.11
C ASP A 329 11.62 1.14 9.99
N ARG A 330 12.78 1.80 10.05
CA ARG A 330 13.23 2.75 9.04
C ARG A 330 13.45 2.12 7.66
N ASN A 331 13.85 0.86 7.61
CA ASN A 331 14.09 0.18 6.32
C ASN A 331 12.76 -0.08 5.59
N THR A 332 11.72 -0.46 6.31
CA THR A 332 10.38 -0.64 5.74
C THR A 332 9.83 0.71 5.25
N LEU A 333 9.89 1.76 6.08
CA LEU A 333 9.50 3.12 5.67
C LEU A 333 10.27 3.58 4.41
N LYS A 334 11.58 3.26 4.33
CA LYS A 334 12.42 3.60 3.17
C LYS A 334 12.00 2.81 1.94
N ALA A 335 11.77 1.51 2.06
CA ALA A 335 11.39 0.66 0.94
C ALA A 335 10.09 1.15 0.30
N VAL A 336 9.07 1.42 1.11
CA VAL A 336 7.80 1.95 0.62
C VAL A 336 7.95 3.36 0.08
N GLY A 337 8.51 4.26 0.88
CA GLY A 337 8.61 5.67 0.51
C GLY A 337 9.45 5.91 -0.74
N GLN A 338 10.58 5.20 -0.90
CA GLN A 338 11.41 5.29 -2.11
C GLN A 338 10.69 4.71 -3.32
N THR A 339 9.93 3.61 -3.17
CA THR A 339 9.16 3.01 -4.27
C THR A 339 8.07 3.97 -4.75
N VAL A 340 7.29 4.54 -3.83
CA VAL A 340 6.22 5.49 -4.19
C VAL A 340 6.82 6.75 -4.81
N LEU A 341 7.87 7.31 -4.20
CA LEU A 341 8.54 8.49 -4.75
C LEU A 341 9.09 8.22 -6.16
N GLN A 342 9.75 7.07 -6.37
CA GLN A 342 10.21 6.66 -7.70
C GLN A 342 9.05 6.50 -8.68
N THR A 343 7.90 5.96 -8.25
CA THR A 343 6.72 5.82 -9.09
C THR A 343 6.22 7.17 -9.58
N LEU A 344 6.16 8.19 -8.72
CA LEU A 344 5.79 9.55 -9.09
C LEU A 344 6.76 10.17 -10.11
N TYR A 345 8.06 9.85 -10.01
CA TYR A 345 9.08 10.38 -10.92
C TYR A 345 9.14 9.64 -12.27
N GLN A 346 8.46 8.51 -12.42
CA GLN A 346 8.34 7.80 -13.71
C GLN A 346 7.16 8.30 -14.56
N GLU A 347 6.32 9.18 -14.04
CA GLU A 347 5.25 9.85 -14.81
C GLU A 347 5.85 10.96 -15.69
#